data_3903f56e7e50c47a192af9fd524ce2dd
#
_entry.id   3903f56e7e50c47a192af9fd524ce2dd
#
_cell.length_a   1.000
_cell.length_b   1.000
_cell.length_c   1.000
_cell.angle_alpha   90.00
_cell.angle_beta   90.00
_cell.angle_gamma   90.00
#
_symmetry.space_group_name_H-M   'P 1'
#
loop_
_entity.id
_entity.type
_entity.pdbx_description
1 polymer ?
#
loop_
_entity_poly.entity_id
_entity_poly.type
_entity_poly.pdbx_seq_one_letter_code
_entity_poly.pdbx_strand_id
1 'polypeptide(L)'
;AKVLVTIKGAATTKATKSIKFKKSKVVVAAGKSTKVAYTVKKVATADAAKKVTVKSANKKIAKATLVKGQKKVKIAVPKKAKAGTSTKVTLKSGSKKAVLKVFVKNPAKKVKAKKATVVVKKNKTKKITVAVKAKNNKKATTDAIKVKSSNKKAVKVKSAVAKKGKVVITVKAAKKAGKSKLTVKVGAKKATVNVKVK
;
A
#
# COMPACT_ATOMS: atom_id res chain seq x y z
N ALA A 1 23.80 -6.54 66.75
CA ALA A 1 22.69 -6.84 65.86
C ALA A 1 23.06 -6.56 64.42
N LYS A 2 23.12 -7.58 63.52
CA LYS A 2 23.32 -7.40 62.07
C LYS A 2 21.94 -7.13 61.45
N VAL A 3 21.76 -5.93 60.91
CA VAL A 3 20.56 -5.62 60.10
C VAL A 3 20.76 -6.19 58.70
N LEU A 4 19.99 -7.20 58.36
CA LEU A 4 19.94 -7.74 56.97
C LEU A 4 19.07 -6.83 56.14
N VAL A 5 19.67 -5.95 55.32
CA VAL A 5 18.94 -5.16 54.34
C VAL A 5 18.71 -6.02 53.11
N THR A 6 17.52 -6.60 52.97
CA THR A 6 17.13 -7.29 51.73
C THR A 6 16.78 -6.23 50.68
N ILE A 7 17.68 -5.96 49.74
CA ILE A 7 17.43 -5.12 48.57
C ILE A 7 16.49 -5.92 47.65
N LYS A 8 15.16 -5.61 47.70
CA LYS A 8 14.23 -6.08 46.69
C LYS A 8 14.74 -5.56 45.33
N GLY A 9 15.13 -6.48 44.42
CA GLY A 9 15.57 -6.11 43.09
C GLY A 9 14.57 -5.12 42.46
N ALA A 10 15.10 -3.99 41.95
CA ALA A 10 14.29 -2.96 41.33
C ALA A 10 13.44 -3.57 40.20
N ALA A 11 12.14 -3.39 40.27
CA ALA A 11 11.22 -3.88 39.24
C ALA A 11 11.60 -3.29 37.90
N THR A 12 11.93 -4.14 36.92
CA THR A 12 12.32 -3.68 35.56
C THR A 12 11.20 -2.86 34.93
N THR A 13 11.43 -1.58 34.67
CA THR A 13 10.45 -0.71 34.05
C THR A 13 10.32 -1.00 32.56
N LYS A 14 9.11 -1.30 32.10
CA LYS A 14 8.84 -1.60 30.68
C LYS A 14 7.91 -0.55 30.10
N ALA A 15 8.43 0.34 29.25
CA ALA A 15 7.64 1.40 28.62
C ALA A 15 7.98 1.56 27.13
N THR A 16 6.95 1.71 26.30
CA THR A 16 7.09 1.89 24.85
C THR A 16 6.83 3.33 24.46
N LYS A 17 7.84 4.00 23.88
CA LYS A 17 7.75 5.33 23.29
C LYS A 17 6.98 5.30 21.96
N SER A 18 7.33 4.37 21.07
CA SER A 18 6.67 4.26 19.77
C SER A 18 6.76 2.84 19.19
N ILE A 19 5.76 2.51 18.35
CA ILE A 19 5.79 1.31 17.50
C ILE A 19 5.31 1.69 16.10
N LYS A 20 5.99 1.22 15.04
CA LYS A 20 5.67 1.55 13.64
C LYS A 20 5.97 0.38 12.72
N PHE A 21 5.10 0.10 11.75
CA PHE A 21 5.46 -0.73 10.60
C PHE A 21 6.37 0.04 9.64
N LYS A 22 7.35 -0.62 9.03
CA LYS A 22 8.16 -0.02 7.95
C LYS A 22 7.36 0.23 6.66
N LYS A 23 6.14 -0.33 6.53
CA LYS A 23 5.21 -0.13 5.41
C LYS A 23 3.81 0.14 5.95
N SER A 24 3.07 1.08 5.33
CA SER A 24 1.67 1.35 5.69
C SER A 24 0.68 0.38 5.04
N LYS A 25 1.10 -0.26 3.93
CA LYS A 25 0.29 -1.24 3.19
C LYS A 25 1.14 -2.37 2.60
N VAL A 26 0.52 -3.52 2.39
CA VAL A 26 1.11 -4.67 1.71
C VAL A 26 0.07 -5.37 0.85
N VAL A 27 0.50 -5.91 -0.29
CA VAL A 27 -0.34 -6.72 -1.19
C VAL A 27 0.22 -8.13 -1.21
N VAL A 28 -0.62 -9.11 -0.90
CA VAL A 28 -0.23 -10.53 -0.83
C VAL A 28 -1.19 -11.35 -1.67
N ALA A 29 -0.69 -12.29 -2.46
CA ALA A 29 -1.55 -13.20 -3.23
C ALA A 29 -2.25 -14.21 -2.30
N ALA A 30 -3.43 -14.67 -2.69
CA ALA A 30 -4.12 -15.75 -2.00
C ALA A 30 -3.22 -17.01 -1.95
N GLY A 31 -3.15 -17.67 -0.81
CA GLY A 31 -2.28 -18.83 -0.56
C GLY A 31 -0.81 -18.48 -0.31
N LYS A 32 -0.42 -17.20 -0.32
CA LYS A 32 0.98 -16.77 -0.10
C LYS A 32 1.11 -15.99 1.21
N SER A 33 2.36 -15.85 1.66
CA SER A 33 2.70 -15.06 2.83
C SER A 33 3.83 -14.08 2.53
N THR A 34 3.98 -13.07 3.38
CA THR A 34 5.10 -12.12 3.36
C THR A 34 5.45 -11.71 4.78
N LYS A 35 6.69 -11.28 5.00
CA LYS A 35 7.15 -10.72 6.27
C LYS A 35 7.23 -9.20 6.14
N VAL A 36 6.70 -8.46 7.12
CA VAL A 36 6.75 -7.00 7.19
C VAL A 36 7.48 -6.60 8.45
N ALA A 37 8.56 -5.83 8.31
CA ALA A 37 9.34 -5.35 9.43
C ALA A 37 8.60 -4.23 10.18
N TYR A 38 8.88 -4.13 11.48
CA TYR A 38 8.42 -3.04 12.34
C TYR A 38 9.56 -2.55 13.22
N THR A 39 9.41 -1.37 13.78
CA THR A 39 10.29 -0.81 14.79
C THR A 39 9.50 -0.60 16.08
N VAL A 40 10.16 -0.82 17.21
CA VAL A 40 9.66 -0.45 18.53
C VAL A 40 10.78 0.28 19.26
N LYS A 41 10.46 1.43 19.87
CA LYS A 41 11.39 2.21 20.69
C LYS A 41 10.86 2.22 22.12
N LYS A 42 11.74 1.95 23.10
CA LYS A 42 11.45 2.12 24.51
C LYS A 42 11.45 3.60 24.91
N VAL A 43 10.87 3.97 26.02
CA VAL A 43 11.08 5.26 26.67
C VAL A 43 12.54 5.30 27.15
N ALA A 44 13.20 6.46 27.14
CA ALA A 44 14.61 6.57 27.49
C ALA A 44 14.93 6.03 28.89
N THR A 45 14.09 6.33 29.85
CA THR A 45 14.21 5.90 31.25
C THR A 45 13.76 4.46 31.54
N ALA A 46 13.22 3.76 30.54
CA ALA A 46 12.76 2.38 30.70
C ALA A 46 13.84 1.37 30.33
N ASP A 47 13.90 0.23 31.04
CA ASP A 47 14.85 -0.87 30.75
C ASP A 47 14.53 -1.55 29.42
N ALA A 48 13.23 -1.73 29.12
CA ALA A 48 12.76 -2.38 27.91
C ALA A 48 11.44 -1.78 27.39
N ALA A 49 11.14 -2.01 26.10
CA ALA A 49 9.82 -1.77 25.56
C ALA A 49 8.82 -2.83 26.05
N LYS A 50 7.54 -2.45 26.23
CA LYS A 50 6.48 -3.40 26.54
C LYS A 50 6.33 -4.47 25.46
N LYS A 51 5.90 -5.68 25.85
CA LYS A 51 5.67 -6.81 24.93
C LYS A 51 4.84 -6.37 23.71
N VAL A 52 5.29 -6.81 22.54
CA VAL A 52 4.59 -6.55 21.28
C VAL A 52 3.58 -7.66 21.03
N THR A 53 2.36 -7.27 20.68
CA THR A 53 1.29 -8.18 20.24
C THR A 53 0.81 -7.80 18.84
N VAL A 54 0.26 -8.78 18.11
CA VAL A 54 -0.27 -8.56 16.76
C VAL A 54 -1.68 -9.15 16.65
N LYS A 55 -2.61 -8.40 16.05
CA LYS A 55 -3.99 -8.84 15.79
C LYS A 55 -4.39 -8.48 14.35
N SER A 56 -4.98 -9.43 13.64
CA SER A 56 -5.68 -9.17 12.39
C SER A 56 -7.16 -8.92 12.65
N ALA A 57 -7.72 -7.88 12.06
CA ALA A 57 -9.15 -7.57 12.17
C ALA A 57 -10.03 -8.63 11.48
N ASN A 58 -9.50 -9.31 10.44
CA ASN A 58 -10.21 -10.41 9.79
C ASN A 58 -9.22 -11.52 9.37
N LYS A 59 -9.20 -12.61 10.13
CA LYS A 59 -8.33 -13.77 9.90
C LYS A 59 -8.70 -14.57 8.62
N LYS A 60 -9.95 -14.48 8.14
CA LYS A 60 -10.39 -15.09 6.86
C LYS A 60 -9.74 -14.37 5.64
N ILE A 61 -9.34 -13.09 5.79
CA ILE A 61 -8.63 -12.31 4.76
C ILE A 61 -7.12 -12.43 4.92
N ALA A 62 -6.60 -12.25 6.14
CA ALA A 62 -5.18 -12.42 6.42
C ALA A 62 -4.95 -12.80 7.89
N LYS A 63 -4.10 -13.81 8.13
CA LYS A 63 -3.56 -14.15 9.44
C LYS A 63 -2.27 -13.36 9.66
N ALA A 64 -2.02 -12.92 10.89
CA ALA A 64 -0.82 -12.18 11.26
C ALA A 64 -0.20 -12.81 12.51
N THR A 65 1.10 -13.12 12.44
CA THR A 65 1.88 -13.69 13.55
C THR A 65 3.21 -12.97 13.69
N LEU A 66 3.69 -12.80 14.90
CA LEU A 66 5.06 -12.33 15.16
C LEU A 66 6.05 -13.43 14.75
N VAL A 67 7.18 -13.04 14.17
CA VAL A 67 8.27 -13.95 13.86
C VAL A 67 9.21 -13.98 15.07
N LYS A 68 9.39 -15.17 15.69
CA LYS A 68 10.26 -15.34 16.85
C LYS A 68 11.68 -14.82 16.55
N GLY A 69 12.28 -14.11 17.48
CA GLY A 69 13.63 -13.55 17.36
C GLY A 69 13.79 -12.40 16.35
N GLN A 70 12.70 -11.97 15.65
CA GLN A 70 12.79 -10.93 14.63
C GLN A 70 11.75 -9.83 14.83
N LYS A 71 12.12 -8.57 14.57
CA LYS A 71 11.15 -7.45 14.52
C LYS A 71 10.36 -7.46 13.19
N LYS A 72 9.70 -8.60 12.91
CA LYS A 72 8.91 -8.84 11.71
C LYS A 72 7.56 -9.48 12.04
N VAL A 73 6.54 -9.16 11.26
CA VAL A 73 5.23 -9.82 11.28
C VAL A 73 5.07 -10.63 10.00
N LYS A 74 4.80 -11.93 10.12
CA LYS A 74 4.38 -12.78 9.00
C LYS A 74 2.90 -12.52 8.73
N ILE A 75 2.59 -12.11 7.51
CA ILE A 75 1.23 -11.91 6.99
C ILE A 75 0.95 -13.05 6.03
N ALA A 76 0.02 -13.94 6.37
CA ALA A 76 -0.38 -15.07 5.53
C ALA A 76 -1.82 -14.87 5.05
N VAL A 77 -2.03 -14.92 3.74
CA VAL A 77 -3.36 -14.80 3.10
C VAL A 77 -3.84 -16.20 2.75
N PRO A 78 -4.99 -16.67 3.28
CA PRO A 78 -5.54 -17.97 2.97
C PRO A 78 -5.81 -18.18 1.47
N LYS A 79 -5.71 -19.41 0.97
CA LYS A 79 -6.02 -19.77 -0.44
C LYS A 79 -7.43 -19.32 -0.86
N LYS A 80 -8.43 -19.43 0.04
CA LYS A 80 -9.84 -19.07 -0.19
C LYS A 80 -10.11 -17.55 -0.09
N ALA A 81 -9.12 -16.71 0.23
CA ALA A 81 -9.32 -15.26 0.33
C ALA A 81 -9.66 -14.64 -1.03
N LYS A 82 -10.76 -13.87 -1.08
CA LYS A 82 -11.25 -13.24 -2.32
C LYS A 82 -10.31 -12.11 -2.77
N ALA A 83 -9.91 -12.10 -4.04
CA ALA A 83 -9.05 -11.06 -4.63
C ALA A 83 -9.65 -9.65 -4.44
N GLY A 84 -8.80 -8.67 -4.11
CA GLY A 84 -9.21 -7.27 -3.89
C GLY A 84 -9.87 -7.00 -2.54
N THR A 85 -10.03 -8.00 -1.67
CA THR A 85 -10.44 -7.76 -0.27
C THR A 85 -9.26 -7.23 0.54
N SER A 86 -9.56 -6.60 1.67
CA SER A 86 -8.53 -6.05 2.55
C SER A 86 -8.91 -6.21 4.03
N THR A 87 -7.89 -6.18 4.87
CA THR A 87 -8.04 -6.14 6.33
C THR A 87 -6.96 -5.27 6.95
N LYS A 88 -7.16 -4.88 8.21
CA LYS A 88 -6.16 -4.18 9.00
C LYS A 88 -5.45 -5.18 9.92
N VAL A 89 -4.15 -5.05 10.04
CA VAL A 89 -3.33 -5.74 11.04
C VAL A 89 -2.77 -4.70 11.99
N THR A 90 -3.04 -4.88 13.27
CA THR A 90 -2.63 -3.95 14.32
C THR A 90 -1.51 -4.58 15.15
N LEU A 91 -0.41 -3.87 15.31
CA LEU A 91 0.59 -4.11 16.35
C LEU A 91 0.26 -3.26 17.57
N LYS A 92 0.47 -3.80 18.76
CA LYS A 92 0.30 -3.11 20.03
C LYS A 92 1.50 -3.37 20.92
N SER A 93 1.98 -2.34 21.61
CA SER A 93 3.00 -2.45 22.66
C SER A 93 2.68 -1.40 23.73
N GLY A 94 2.17 -1.85 24.87
CA GLY A 94 1.53 -0.97 25.86
C GLY A 94 0.33 -0.24 25.24
N SER A 95 0.23 1.08 25.42
CA SER A 95 -0.78 1.94 24.82
C SER A 95 -0.53 2.27 23.33
N LYS A 96 0.71 2.07 22.85
CA LYS A 96 1.11 2.44 21.47
C LYS A 96 0.63 1.40 20.45
N LYS A 97 0.12 1.89 19.31
CA LYS A 97 -0.45 1.07 18.24
C LYS A 97 0.15 1.46 16.87
N ALA A 98 0.28 0.48 15.97
CA ALA A 98 0.60 0.69 14.56
C ALA A 98 -0.30 -0.17 13.69
N VAL A 99 -0.76 0.36 12.55
CA VAL A 99 -1.71 -0.31 11.66
C VAL A 99 -1.10 -0.52 10.29
N LEU A 100 -1.19 -1.76 9.80
CA LEU A 100 -0.82 -2.16 8.44
C LEU A 100 -2.10 -2.52 7.67
N LYS A 101 -2.31 -1.91 6.51
CA LYS A 101 -3.38 -2.32 5.57
C LYS A 101 -2.88 -3.48 4.71
N VAL A 102 -3.58 -4.62 4.78
CA VAL A 102 -3.27 -5.82 3.98
C VAL A 102 -4.32 -5.98 2.89
N PHE A 103 -3.87 -6.08 1.64
CA PHE A 103 -4.73 -6.31 0.48
C PHE A 103 -4.45 -7.69 -0.11
N VAL A 104 -5.50 -8.42 -0.47
CA VAL A 104 -5.37 -9.63 -1.29
C VAL A 104 -5.15 -9.21 -2.74
N LYS A 105 -4.11 -9.74 -3.38
CA LYS A 105 -3.73 -9.39 -4.76
C LYS A 105 -4.92 -9.55 -5.72
N ASN A 106 -5.22 -8.49 -6.48
CA ASN A 106 -6.25 -8.44 -7.50
C ASN A 106 -5.63 -7.98 -8.83
N PRO A 107 -4.99 -8.89 -9.59
CA PRO A 107 -4.27 -8.51 -10.80
C PRO A 107 -5.20 -8.04 -11.92
N ALA A 108 -4.73 -7.14 -12.75
CA ALA A 108 -5.38 -6.74 -13.98
C ALA A 108 -5.28 -7.87 -15.03
N LYS A 109 -6.42 -8.30 -15.57
CA LYS A 109 -6.52 -9.26 -16.68
C LYS A 109 -6.48 -8.57 -18.04
N LYS A 110 -7.12 -7.39 -18.16
CA LYS A 110 -7.18 -6.60 -19.39
C LYS A 110 -7.13 -5.11 -19.08
N VAL A 111 -6.43 -4.36 -19.93
CA VAL A 111 -6.33 -2.90 -19.86
C VAL A 111 -6.63 -2.36 -21.26
N LYS A 112 -7.58 -1.44 -21.40
CA LYS A 112 -8.01 -0.90 -22.70
C LYS A 112 -8.28 0.60 -22.58
N ALA A 113 -7.80 1.39 -23.53
CA ALA A 113 -8.16 2.81 -23.62
C ALA A 113 -9.67 2.94 -23.92
N LYS A 114 -10.38 3.84 -23.23
CA LYS A 114 -11.78 4.14 -23.57
C LYS A 114 -11.89 4.98 -24.82
N LYS A 115 -10.92 5.88 -25.05
CA LYS A 115 -10.79 6.71 -26.26
C LYS A 115 -9.36 6.57 -26.76
N ALA A 116 -9.19 6.35 -28.05
CA ALA A 116 -7.87 6.25 -28.69
C ALA A 116 -7.15 7.61 -28.63
N THR A 117 -7.91 8.70 -28.80
CA THR A 117 -7.39 10.08 -28.76
C THR A 117 -8.24 10.93 -27.79
N VAL A 118 -7.56 11.77 -27.02
CA VAL A 118 -8.16 12.72 -26.10
C VAL A 118 -7.60 14.11 -26.38
N VAL A 119 -8.50 15.09 -26.59
CA VAL A 119 -8.10 16.50 -26.75
C VAL A 119 -8.10 17.18 -25.38
N VAL A 120 -7.06 17.99 -25.12
CA VAL A 120 -6.93 18.81 -23.91
C VAL A 120 -6.60 20.24 -24.33
N LYS A 121 -7.32 21.22 -23.80
CA LYS A 121 -7.06 22.65 -24.05
C LYS A 121 -5.70 23.03 -23.42
N LYS A 122 -4.98 23.95 -24.04
CA LYS A 122 -3.71 24.52 -23.51
C LYS A 122 -3.87 24.93 -22.04
N ASN A 123 -2.82 24.76 -21.23
CA ASN A 123 -2.78 25.05 -19.80
C ASN A 123 -3.83 24.33 -18.93
N LYS A 124 -4.74 23.55 -19.47
CA LYS A 124 -5.80 22.89 -18.70
C LYS A 124 -5.36 21.50 -18.22
N THR A 125 -5.99 21.10 -17.12
CA THR A 125 -5.89 19.76 -16.55
C THR A 125 -7.08 18.93 -17.01
N LYS A 126 -6.85 17.67 -17.39
CA LYS A 126 -7.92 16.75 -17.79
C LYS A 126 -7.73 15.37 -17.16
N LYS A 127 -8.85 14.74 -16.81
CA LYS A 127 -8.87 13.34 -16.37
C LYS A 127 -9.11 12.42 -17.55
N ILE A 128 -8.22 11.45 -17.76
CA ILE A 128 -8.29 10.44 -18.81
C ILE A 128 -8.57 9.10 -18.16
N THR A 129 -9.51 8.34 -18.67
CA THR A 129 -9.90 7.05 -18.12
C THR A 129 -9.48 5.91 -19.03
N VAL A 130 -8.82 4.91 -18.43
CA VAL A 130 -8.47 3.63 -19.06
C VAL A 130 -9.24 2.52 -18.36
N ALA A 131 -9.96 1.70 -19.12
CA ALA A 131 -10.71 0.57 -18.58
C ALA A 131 -9.75 -0.54 -18.12
N VAL A 132 -10.04 -1.12 -16.96
CA VAL A 132 -9.26 -2.22 -16.38
C VAL A 132 -10.19 -3.32 -15.92
N LYS A 133 -10.10 -4.49 -16.55
CA LYS A 133 -10.75 -5.71 -16.06
C LYS A 133 -9.78 -6.42 -15.13
N ALA A 134 -10.07 -6.44 -13.83
CA ALA A 134 -9.28 -7.14 -12.82
C ALA A 134 -9.81 -8.57 -12.59
N LYS A 135 -9.08 -9.42 -11.88
CA LYS A 135 -9.52 -10.77 -11.49
C LYS A 135 -10.87 -10.72 -10.75
N ASN A 136 -11.02 -9.80 -9.82
CA ASN A 136 -12.30 -9.45 -9.21
C ASN A 136 -12.73 -8.07 -9.72
N ASN A 137 -13.74 -8.03 -10.61
CA ASN A 137 -14.23 -6.80 -11.23
C ASN A 137 -14.99 -5.88 -10.27
N LYS A 138 -15.49 -6.42 -9.15
CA LYS A 138 -16.17 -5.64 -8.10
C LYS A 138 -15.20 -4.78 -7.26
N LYS A 139 -13.88 -4.97 -7.42
CA LYS A 139 -12.82 -4.25 -6.68
C LYS A 139 -11.79 -3.65 -7.64
N ALA A 140 -11.13 -2.58 -7.21
CA ALA A 140 -10.01 -2.02 -7.96
C ALA A 140 -8.86 -3.02 -8.07
N THR A 141 -8.06 -2.92 -9.15
CA THR A 141 -6.81 -3.68 -9.25
C THR A 141 -5.82 -3.24 -8.15
N THR A 142 -5.03 -4.17 -7.68
CA THR A 142 -3.92 -3.92 -6.75
C THR A 142 -2.57 -3.82 -7.44
N ASP A 143 -2.54 -3.98 -8.77
CA ASP A 143 -1.30 -3.89 -9.54
C ASP A 143 -0.76 -2.45 -9.56
N ALA A 144 0.56 -2.33 -9.63
CA ALA A 144 1.22 -1.05 -9.79
C ALA A 144 0.83 -0.41 -11.13
N ILE A 145 0.56 0.90 -11.09
CA ILE A 145 0.25 1.71 -12.26
C ILE A 145 1.47 2.55 -12.59
N LYS A 146 1.93 2.45 -13.84
CA LYS A 146 2.97 3.30 -14.40
C LYS A 146 2.43 3.98 -15.65
N VAL A 147 2.52 5.30 -15.73
CA VAL A 147 2.11 6.09 -16.89
C VAL A 147 3.31 6.87 -17.40
N LYS A 148 3.63 6.67 -18.69
CA LYS A 148 4.68 7.41 -19.36
C LYS A 148 4.06 8.29 -20.45
N SER A 149 4.48 9.54 -20.53
CA SER A 149 4.19 10.46 -21.64
C SER A 149 5.38 10.45 -22.59
N SER A 150 5.14 10.25 -23.89
CA SER A 150 6.20 10.32 -24.93
C SER A 150 6.74 11.74 -25.10
N ASN A 151 5.91 12.74 -24.82
CA ASN A 151 6.29 14.15 -24.85
C ASN A 151 5.84 14.85 -23.56
N LYS A 152 6.75 14.90 -22.58
CA LYS A 152 6.49 15.55 -21.30
C LYS A 152 6.38 17.07 -21.40
N LYS A 153 6.97 17.68 -22.45
CA LYS A 153 6.86 19.12 -22.72
C LYS A 153 5.44 19.49 -23.15
N ALA A 154 4.75 18.62 -23.92
CA ALA A 154 3.35 18.83 -24.33
C ALA A 154 2.35 18.38 -23.25
N VAL A 155 2.57 17.21 -22.63
CA VAL A 155 1.61 16.60 -21.66
C VAL A 155 2.33 16.04 -20.45
N LYS A 156 2.09 16.61 -19.28
CA LYS A 156 2.66 16.17 -18.00
C LYS A 156 1.64 15.33 -17.22
N VAL A 157 2.01 14.12 -16.83
CA VAL A 157 1.19 13.26 -15.95
C VAL A 157 1.32 13.75 -14.51
N LYS A 158 0.19 14.09 -13.88
CA LYS A 158 0.12 14.55 -12.48
C LYS A 158 -0.15 13.39 -11.52
N SER A 159 -1.08 12.51 -11.86
CA SER A 159 -1.44 11.37 -11.03
C SER A 159 -2.06 10.24 -11.85
N ALA A 160 -2.04 9.03 -11.30
CA ALA A 160 -2.76 7.88 -11.83
C ALA A 160 -3.28 7.02 -10.67
N VAL A 161 -4.60 6.83 -10.60
CA VAL A 161 -5.28 6.16 -9.49
C VAL A 161 -6.16 5.02 -9.98
N ALA A 162 -5.99 3.83 -9.38
CA ALA A 162 -6.90 2.71 -9.63
C ALA A 162 -8.26 2.94 -8.94
N LYS A 163 -9.32 2.76 -9.69
CA LYS A 163 -10.70 2.67 -9.21
C LYS A 163 -11.33 1.36 -9.70
N LYS A 164 -12.51 1.01 -9.18
CA LYS A 164 -13.27 -0.15 -9.68
C LYS A 164 -13.45 -0.03 -11.20
N GLY A 165 -12.98 -1.03 -11.95
CA GLY A 165 -13.12 -1.12 -13.40
C GLY A 165 -12.30 -0.14 -14.23
N LYS A 166 -11.49 0.75 -13.63
CA LYS A 166 -10.74 1.79 -14.36
C LYS A 166 -9.49 2.29 -13.64
N VAL A 167 -8.60 2.88 -14.42
CA VAL A 167 -7.55 3.79 -13.94
C VAL A 167 -7.92 5.20 -14.40
N VAL A 168 -7.90 6.15 -13.48
CA VAL A 168 -8.08 7.58 -13.77
C VAL A 168 -6.72 8.24 -13.73
N ILE A 169 -6.35 8.87 -14.85
CA ILE A 169 -5.06 9.55 -15.05
C ILE A 169 -5.34 11.04 -15.13
N THR A 170 -4.70 11.84 -14.30
CA THR A 170 -4.77 13.29 -14.37
C THR A 170 -3.56 13.80 -15.13
N VAL A 171 -3.79 14.52 -16.21
CA VAL A 171 -2.75 15.15 -17.01
C VAL A 171 -2.92 16.66 -17.03
N LYS A 172 -1.80 17.39 -17.17
CA LYS A 172 -1.77 18.84 -17.44
C LYS A 172 -1.16 19.05 -18.84
N ALA A 173 -1.88 19.79 -19.69
CA ALA A 173 -1.39 20.24 -20.98
C ALA A 173 -0.46 21.45 -20.83
N ALA A 174 0.48 21.59 -21.73
CA ALA A 174 1.37 22.76 -21.82
C ALA A 174 0.67 24.00 -22.41
N LYS A 175 1.39 25.14 -22.41
CA LYS A 175 0.95 26.41 -23.03
C LYS A 175 0.89 26.33 -24.58
N LYS A 176 1.80 25.55 -25.20
CA LYS A 176 1.89 25.38 -26.66
C LYS A 176 1.11 24.14 -27.11
N ALA A 177 0.55 24.17 -28.33
CA ALA A 177 -0.05 23.02 -28.97
C ALA A 177 0.96 21.87 -29.12
N GLY A 178 0.48 20.64 -29.16
CA GLY A 178 1.36 19.49 -29.31
C GLY A 178 0.65 18.16 -29.15
N LYS A 179 1.36 17.08 -29.46
CA LYS A 179 0.87 15.71 -29.33
C LYS A 179 1.74 14.92 -28.35
N SER A 180 1.12 13.99 -27.64
CA SER A 180 1.83 13.02 -26.80
C SER A 180 1.08 11.69 -26.77
N LYS A 181 1.82 10.58 -26.78
CA LYS A 181 1.29 9.24 -26.56
C LYS A 181 1.48 8.87 -25.08
N LEU A 182 0.41 8.62 -24.36
CA LEU A 182 0.47 8.08 -23.00
C LEU A 182 0.50 6.55 -23.05
N THR A 183 1.55 5.95 -22.52
CA THR A 183 1.62 4.51 -22.27
C THR A 183 1.23 4.22 -20.83
N VAL A 184 0.12 3.52 -20.64
CA VAL A 184 -0.44 3.16 -19.32
C VAL A 184 -0.16 1.68 -19.07
N LYS A 185 0.72 1.39 -18.12
CA LYS A 185 1.04 0.03 -17.65
C LYS A 185 0.31 -0.24 -16.33
N VAL A 186 -0.39 -1.36 -16.24
CA VAL A 186 -1.05 -1.85 -15.01
C VAL A 186 -0.62 -3.30 -14.80
N GLY A 187 0.33 -3.51 -13.91
CA GLY A 187 1.04 -4.78 -13.80
C GLY A 187 1.73 -5.13 -15.13
N ALA A 188 1.47 -6.32 -15.66
CA ALA A 188 1.99 -6.78 -16.97
C ALA A 188 1.17 -6.26 -18.17
N LYS A 189 -0.02 -5.70 -17.98
CA LYS A 189 -0.90 -5.26 -19.05
C LYS A 189 -0.65 -3.79 -19.40
N LYS A 190 -0.81 -3.42 -20.69
CA LYS A 190 -0.61 -2.05 -21.17
C LYS A 190 -1.74 -1.59 -22.08
N ALA A 191 -1.97 -0.28 -22.14
CA ALA A 191 -2.78 0.41 -23.13
C ALA A 191 -2.14 1.75 -23.48
N THR A 192 -2.46 2.29 -24.65
CA THR A 192 -1.99 3.60 -25.09
C THR A 192 -3.16 4.53 -25.32
N VAL A 193 -2.95 5.83 -25.08
CA VAL A 193 -3.90 6.92 -25.35
C VAL A 193 -3.13 8.05 -26.00
N ASN A 194 -3.55 8.49 -27.18
CA ASN A 194 -3.01 9.69 -27.80
C ASN A 194 -3.66 10.93 -27.15
N VAL A 195 -2.85 11.93 -26.85
CA VAL A 195 -3.32 13.21 -26.29
C VAL A 195 -2.91 14.32 -27.25
N LYS A 196 -3.89 15.11 -27.69
CA LYS A 196 -3.69 16.30 -28.54
C LYS A 196 -3.97 17.54 -27.71
N VAL A 197 -3.01 18.43 -27.62
CA VAL A 197 -3.15 19.75 -26.99
C VAL A 197 -3.55 20.77 -28.05
N LYS A 198 -4.66 21.45 -27.84
CA LYS A 198 -5.18 22.50 -28.72
C LYS A 198 -5.37 23.80 -27.96
#